data_f53809cfa1ba80096260623daeffb52b
#
_entry.id   f53809cfa1ba80096260623daeffb52b
#
_cell.length_a   1.000
_cell.length_b   1.000
_cell.length_c   1.000
_cell.angle_alpha   90.00
_cell.angle_beta   90.00
_cell.angle_gamma   90.00
#
_symmetry.space_group_name_H-M   'P 1'
#
loop_
_entity.id
_entity.type
_entity.pdbx_description
1 polymer ?
#
loop_
_entity_poly.entity_id
_entity_poly.type
_entity_poly.pdbx_seq_one_letter_code
_entity_poly.pdbx_strand_id
1 'polypeptide(L)'
;MKKQILSLIALIIALALTLTGCAQAAESIDALHANIQHVTDSPAWVVKLPAAQDENVTQLFVVAGLGTDKTTATISMHQRDEAGNWKQILTTPGFVGLNGLCQDADHREGCAQTPIGVYHFNKAFGIAADPGCAIPYIQVDDNTYWSGDPARQYNQMVDIREVPELVMDDSEHIVDYEYQYQYCLNISFNEEGTPGRGSAIFLHCFGPLKPYTGGCVAIPENLMKQVMQTVREDCVVVIDTLENLGGSF
;
A
#
# COMPACT_ATOMS: atom_id res chain seq x y z
N MET A 1 -60.57 -9.49 -14.61
CA MET A 1 -60.17 -8.96 -13.28
C MET A 1 -59.29 -9.92 -12.46
N LYS A 2 -59.71 -11.17 -12.17
CA LYS A 2 -58.87 -12.10 -11.33
C LYS A 2 -57.47 -12.39 -11.90
N LYS A 3 -57.28 -12.53 -13.23
CA LYS A 3 -55.95 -12.79 -13.83
C LYS A 3 -55.00 -11.59 -13.75
N GLN A 4 -55.50 -10.37 -13.81
CA GLN A 4 -54.69 -9.15 -13.71
C GLN A 4 -54.21 -8.91 -12.27
N ILE A 5 -55.05 -9.26 -11.28
CA ILE A 5 -54.68 -9.13 -9.83
C ILE A 5 -53.60 -10.15 -9.48
N LEU A 6 -53.67 -11.41 -9.97
CA LEU A 6 -52.62 -12.40 -9.75
C LEU A 6 -51.27 -11.99 -10.37
N SER A 7 -51.30 -11.36 -11.59
CA SER A 7 -50.08 -10.89 -12.24
C SER A 7 -49.39 -9.74 -11.48
N LEU A 8 -50.20 -8.83 -10.88
CA LEU A 8 -49.68 -7.72 -10.10
C LEU A 8 -49.09 -8.19 -8.77
N ILE A 9 -49.73 -9.17 -8.11
CA ILE A 9 -49.20 -9.74 -6.85
C ILE A 9 -47.90 -10.52 -7.10
N ALA A 10 -47.79 -11.27 -8.20
CA ALA A 10 -46.56 -11.98 -8.57
C ALA A 10 -45.39 -11.00 -8.84
N LEU A 11 -45.68 -9.84 -9.48
CA LEU A 11 -44.66 -8.81 -9.75
C LEU A 11 -44.20 -8.12 -8.47
N ILE A 12 -45.08 -7.85 -7.52
CA ILE A 12 -44.75 -7.24 -6.25
C ILE A 12 -43.91 -8.22 -5.37
N ILE A 13 -44.23 -9.51 -5.38
CA ILE A 13 -43.45 -10.53 -4.65
C ILE A 13 -42.08 -10.71 -5.28
N ALA A 14 -41.93 -10.70 -6.60
CA ALA A 14 -40.64 -10.77 -7.29
C ALA A 14 -39.79 -9.53 -7.00
N LEU A 15 -40.35 -8.33 -6.95
CA LEU A 15 -39.63 -7.09 -6.61
C LEU A 15 -39.21 -7.06 -5.14
N ALA A 16 -40.07 -7.58 -4.23
CA ALA A 16 -39.71 -7.68 -2.79
C ALA A 16 -38.59 -8.67 -2.56
N LEU A 17 -38.56 -9.80 -3.27
CA LEU A 17 -37.47 -10.81 -3.16
C LEU A 17 -36.14 -10.30 -3.71
N THR A 18 -36.14 -9.44 -4.75
CA THR A 18 -34.90 -8.83 -5.24
C THR A 18 -34.36 -7.75 -4.31
N LEU A 19 -35.24 -6.95 -3.69
CA LEU A 19 -34.84 -5.93 -2.72
C LEU A 19 -34.30 -6.55 -1.42
N THR A 20 -34.90 -7.65 -0.92
CA THR A 20 -34.40 -8.36 0.26
C THR A 20 -33.07 -9.06 -0.04
N GLY A 21 -32.89 -9.62 -1.23
CA GLY A 21 -31.62 -10.21 -1.66
C GLY A 21 -30.48 -9.20 -1.75
N CYS A 22 -30.73 -7.99 -2.27
CA CYS A 22 -29.76 -6.90 -2.29
C CYS A 22 -29.44 -6.37 -0.89
N ALA A 23 -30.42 -6.25 -0.01
CA ALA A 23 -30.21 -5.82 1.38
C ALA A 23 -29.38 -6.84 2.18
N GLN A 24 -29.69 -8.14 2.02
CA GLN A 24 -28.91 -9.21 2.65
C GLN A 24 -27.49 -9.33 2.10
N ALA A 25 -27.26 -9.06 0.80
CA ALA A 25 -25.95 -9.00 0.21
C ALA A 25 -25.16 -7.79 0.75
N ALA A 26 -25.78 -6.63 0.89
CA ALA A 26 -25.17 -5.44 1.49
C ALA A 26 -24.82 -5.67 2.97
N GLU A 27 -25.74 -6.23 3.78
CA GLU A 27 -25.46 -6.57 5.17
C GLU A 27 -24.35 -7.62 5.31
N SER A 28 -24.23 -8.59 4.41
CA SER A 28 -23.14 -9.58 4.42
C SER A 28 -21.81 -8.99 4.00
N ILE A 29 -21.80 -7.99 3.11
CA ILE A 29 -20.59 -7.24 2.72
C ILE A 29 -20.14 -6.33 3.87
N ASP A 30 -21.06 -5.62 4.52
CA ASP A 30 -20.76 -4.78 5.67
C ASP A 30 -20.29 -5.62 6.88
N ALA A 31 -20.86 -6.80 7.10
CA ALA A 31 -20.40 -7.74 8.12
C ALA A 31 -19.03 -8.35 7.77
N LEU A 32 -18.72 -8.56 6.49
CA LEU A 32 -17.40 -9.00 6.03
C LEU A 32 -16.36 -7.88 6.20
N HIS A 33 -16.71 -6.64 5.90
CA HIS A 33 -15.87 -5.47 6.17
C HIS A 33 -15.67 -5.22 7.66
N ALA A 34 -16.69 -5.37 8.49
CA ALA A 34 -16.60 -5.28 9.96
C ALA A 34 -15.74 -6.39 10.58
N ASN A 35 -15.65 -7.58 9.96
CA ASN A 35 -14.81 -8.68 10.43
C ASN A 35 -13.32 -8.54 10.05
N ILE A 36 -12.96 -7.61 9.19
CA ILE A 36 -11.55 -7.39 8.75
C ILE A 36 -10.81 -6.42 9.68
N GLN A 37 -11.51 -5.65 10.52
CA GLN A 37 -10.92 -4.68 11.44
C GLN A 37 -10.94 -5.14 12.89
N HIS A 38 -10.12 -6.12 13.27
CA HIS A 38 -9.73 -6.29 14.66
C HIS A 38 -8.76 -5.18 15.05
N VAL A 39 -9.29 -4.02 15.41
CA VAL A 39 -8.51 -2.96 16.05
C VAL A 39 -8.08 -3.46 17.43
N THR A 40 -6.78 -3.57 17.63
CA THR A 40 -6.18 -3.99 18.92
C THR A 40 -5.25 -2.90 19.42
N ASP A 41 -4.82 -2.99 20.65
CA ASP A 41 -3.72 -2.16 21.14
C ASP A 41 -2.46 -2.48 20.33
N SER A 42 -1.69 -1.45 19.97
CA SER A 42 -0.41 -1.65 19.30
C SER A 42 0.57 -2.40 20.21
N PRO A 43 1.42 -3.29 19.66
CA PRO A 43 2.47 -3.94 20.42
C PRO A 43 3.35 -2.93 21.17
N ALA A 44 3.82 -3.29 22.36
CA ALA A 44 4.59 -2.40 23.20
C ALA A 44 5.89 -1.88 22.55
N TRP A 45 6.47 -2.66 21.63
CA TRP A 45 7.66 -2.24 20.89
C TRP A 45 7.34 -1.15 19.87
N VAL A 46 6.15 -1.20 19.21
CA VAL A 46 5.72 -0.14 18.28
C VAL A 46 5.54 1.18 19.03
N VAL A 47 4.90 1.15 20.19
CA VAL A 47 4.70 2.36 21.03
C VAL A 47 6.01 3.01 21.44
N LYS A 48 7.12 2.24 21.52
CA LYS A 48 8.44 2.72 21.88
C LYS A 48 9.28 3.25 20.71
N LEU A 49 8.81 3.10 19.47
CA LEU A 49 9.52 3.64 18.30
C LEU A 49 9.68 5.16 18.44
N PRO A 50 10.82 5.75 18.04
CA PRO A 50 11.01 7.20 18.08
C PRO A 50 9.86 7.97 17.38
N ALA A 51 9.42 7.49 16.22
CA ALA A 51 8.30 8.07 15.50
C ALA A 51 6.97 7.99 16.29
N ALA A 52 6.77 6.93 17.08
CA ALA A 52 5.59 6.79 17.93
C ALA A 52 5.61 7.73 19.14
N GLN A 53 6.75 8.27 19.52
CA GLN A 53 6.91 9.21 20.63
C GLN A 53 6.75 10.68 20.21
N ASP A 54 6.77 10.97 18.91
CA ASP A 54 6.48 12.30 18.38
C ASP A 54 4.97 12.57 18.45
N GLU A 55 4.60 13.65 19.15
CA GLU A 55 3.20 14.04 19.34
C GLU A 55 2.51 14.48 18.04
N ASN A 56 3.27 14.89 17.03
CA ASN A 56 2.75 15.29 15.72
C ASN A 56 2.46 14.08 14.82
N VAL A 57 3.00 12.90 15.14
CA VAL A 57 2.76 11.67 14.38
C VAL A 57 1.48 11.00 14.89
N THR A 58 0.49 10.87 14.03
CA THR A 58 -0.79 10.24 14.38
C THR A 58 -0.99 8.88 13.73
N GLN A 59 -0.16 8.53 12.72
CA GLN A 59 -0.26 7.27 12.00
C GLN A 59 1.14 6.70 11.67
N LEU A 60 1.28 5.38 11.80
CA LEU A 60 2.50 4.64 11.47
C LEU A 60 2.19 3.49 10.52
N PHE A 61 3.04 3.31 9.53
CA PHE A 61 3.12 2.11 8.70
C PHE A 61 4.46 1.43 8.96
N VAL A 62 4.44 0.23 9.53
CA VAL A 62 5.65 -0.45 10.00
C VAL A 62 5.93 -1.68 9.14
N VAL A 63 7.15 -1.75 8.61
CA VAL A 63 7.69 -2.88 7.86
C VAL A 63 8.77 -3.54 8.71
N ALA A 64 8.40 -4.60 9.42
CA ALA A 64 9.28 -5.34 10.31
C ALA A 64 9.83 -6.60 9.59
N GLY A 65 10.98 -6.48 8.95
CA GLY A 65 11.65 -7.58 8.24
C GLY A 65 12.06 -8.70 9.19
N LEU A 66 11.96 -9.96 8.74
CA LEU A 66 12.31 -11.13 9.55
C LEU A 66 13.83 -11.41 9.60
N GLY A 67 14.62 -10.50 9.05
CA GLY A 67 16.09 -10.51 8.99
C GLY A 67 16.56 -9.67 7.81
N THR A 68 17.80 -9.24 7.83
CA THR A 68 18.40 -8.44 6.74
C THR A 68 18.57 -9.22 5.44
N ASP A 69 18.59 -10.57 5.50
CA ASP A 69 18.73 -11.49 4.38
C ASP A 69 17.42 -12.19 4.00
N LYS A 70 16.27 -11.78 4.58
CA LYS A 70 14.97 -12.39 4.36
C LYS A 70 14.11 -11.54 3.44
N THR A 71 13.32 -12.22 2.61
CA THR A 71 12.36 -11.57 1.69
C THR A 71 11.01 -11.30 2.32
N THR A 72 10.81 -11.71 3.57
CA THR A 72 9.53 -11.66 4.28
C THR A 72 9.58 -10.65 5.42
N ALA A 73 8.44 -10.01 5.66
CA ALA A 73 8.25 -9.06 6.75
C ALA A 73 6.86 -9.22 7.38
N THR A 74 6.71 -8.77 8.62
CA THR A 74 5.41 -8.43 9.18
C THR A 74 5.12 -6.97 8.89
N ILE A 75 4.03 -6.72 8.21
CA ILE A 75 3.58 -5.37 7.87
C ILE A 75 2.43 -5.02 8.81
N SER A 76 2.45 -3.82 9.37
CA SER A 76 1.37 -3.35 10.23
C SER A 76 1.12 -1.85 10.08
N MET A 77 -0.13 -1.44 10.32
CA MET A 77 -0.53 -0.04 10.32
C MET A 77 -1.14 0.30 11.67
N HIS A 78 -0.74 1.42 12.22
CA HIS A 78 -1.12 1.87 13.55
C HIS A 78 -1.62 3.31 13.49
N GLN A 79 -2.56 3.62 14.38
CA GLN A 79 -3.14 4.96 14.47
C GLN A 79 -3.39 5.34 15.92
N ARG A 80 -3.19 6.60 16.27
CA ARG A 80 -3.62 7.12 17.56
C ARG A 80 -5.14 7.23 17.61
N ASP A 81 -5.75 6.76 18.69
CA ASP A 81 -7.14 7.02 19.02
C ASP A 81 -7.33 8.43 19.61
N GLU A 82 -8.57 8.82 19.88
CA GLU A 82 -8.89 10.15 20.45
C GLU A 82 -8.25 10.39 21.84
N ALA A 83 -7.91 9.32 22.56
CA ALA A 83 -7.22 9.40 23.85
C ALA A 83 -5.67 9.41 23.70
N GLY A 84 -5.16 9.38 22.46
CA GLY A 84 -3.73 9.37 22.16
C GLY A 84 -3.08 8.00 22.24
N ASN A 85 -3.84 6.91 22.45
CA ASN A 85 -3.29 5.56 22.50
C ASN A 85 -3.07 5.00 21.10
N TRP A 86 -1.98 4.30 20.89
CA TRP A 86 -1.69 3.63 19.64
C TRP A 86 -2.52 2.34 19.46
N LYS A 87 -3.26 2.27 18.37
CA LYS A 87 -4.07 1.11 17.96
C LYS A 87 -3.52 0.53 16.67
N GLN A 88 -3.39 -0.80 16.63
CA GLN A 88 -3.08 -1.53 15.40
C GLN A 88 -4.39 -1.72 14.62
N ILE A 89 -4.44 -1.14 13.43
CA ILE A 89 -5.63 -1.17 12.56
C ILE A 89 -5.49 -2.15 11.39
N LEU A 90 -4.24 -2.61 11.13
CA LEU A 90 -3.95 -3.63 10.13
C LEU A 90 -2.68 -4.38 10.52
N THR A 91 -2.63 -5.67 10.23
CA THR A 91 -1.40 -6.47 10.22
C THR A 91 -1.50 -7.58 9.19
N THR A 92 -0.39 -7.88 8.51
CA THR A 92 -0.31 -8.92 7.48
C THR A 92 1.14 -9.36 7.26
N PRO A 93 1.37 -10.62 6.86
CA PRO A 93 2.62 -10.96 6.20
C PRO A 93 2.79 -10.13 4.92
N GLY A 94 4.03 -9.79 4.59
CA GLY A 94 4.38 -9.09 3.35
C GLY A 94 5.73 -9.51 2.83
N PHE A 95 6.09 -8.99 1.65
CA PHE A 95 7.37 -9.25 1.02
C PHE A 95 8.17 -7.96 0.88
N VAL A 96 9.49 -8.11 0.96
CA VAL A 96 10.50 -7.07 0.73
C VAL A 96 11.44 -7.51 -0.38
N GLY A 97 12.54 -6.79 -0.58
CA GLY A 97 13.50 -7.05 -1.64
C GLY A 97 14.01 -8.49 -1.69
N LEU A 98 14.32 -9.00 -2.89
CA LEU A 98 14.91 -10.32 -3.12
C LEU A 98 16.16 -10.56 -2.27
N ASN A 99 16.96 -9.52 -2.08
CA ASN A 99 18.17 -9.54 -1.26
C ASN A 99 17.95 -8.99 0.16
N GLY A 100 16.69 -8.96 0.62
CA GLY A 100 16.29 -8.52 1.95
C GLY A 100 16.33 -7.02 2.14
N LEU A 101 16.89 -6.57 3.26
CA LEU A 101 16.99 -5.17 3.66
C LEU A 101 18.44 -4.69 3.64
N CYS A 102 18.67 -3.39 3.40
CA CYS A 102 19.97 -2.75 3.59
C CYS A 102 19.84 -1.39 4.28
N GLN A 103 20.93 -0.89 4.82
CA GLN A 103 20.95 0.49 5.32
C GLN A 103 20.67 1.47 4.19
N ASP A 104 19.95 2.55 4.45
CA ASP A 104 19.60 3.58 3.47
C ASP A 104 20.86 4.09 2.72
N ALA A 105 21.94 4.38 3.45
CA ALA A 105 23.19 4.86 2.88
C ALA A 105 23.89 3.85 1.94
N ASP A 106 23.62 2.57 2.09
CA ASP A 106 24.23 1.48 1.32
C ASP A 106 23.37 1.07 0.11
N HIS A 107 22.13 1.54 0.04
CA HIS A 107 21.22 1.22 -1.06
C HIS A 107 21.75 1.77 -2.40
N ARG A 108 21.57 1.01 -3.46
CA ARG A 108 21.98 1.36 -4.84
C ARG A 108 20.93 0.86 -5.84
N GLU A 109 20.87 1.54 -6.97
CA GLU A 109 20.02 1.10 -8.06
C GLU A 109 20.29 -0.37 -8.42
N GLY A 110 19.22 -1.17 -8.57
CA GLY A 110 19.29 -2.58 -8.93
C GLY A 110 19.80 -3.52 -7.84
N CYS A 111 20.03 -3.06 -6.60
CA CYS A 111 20.50 -3.92 -5.50
C CYS A 111 19.46 -4.96 -5.06
N ALA A 112 18.20 -4.78 -5.43
CA ALA A 112 17.05 -5.61 -5.05
C ALA A 112 16.88 -5.76 -3.52
N GLN A 113 17.22 -4.72 -2.76
CA GLN A 113 17.04 -4.63 -1.32
C GLN A 113 16.04 -3.52 -0.98
N THR A 114 15.30 -3.69 0.11
CA THR A 114 14.42 -2.63 0.65
C THR A 114 15.23 -1.78 1.63
N PRO A 115 15.24 -0.44 1.48
CA PRO A 115 16.02 0.43 2.34
C PRO A 115 15.44 0.50 3.76
N ILE A 116 16.30 0.33 4.76
CA ILE A 116 16.01 0.57 6.17
C ILE A 116 15.99 2.08 6.42
N GLY A 117 14.95 2.56 7.10
CA GLY A 117 14.84 3.98 7.41
C GLY A 117 13.46 4.41 7.91
N VAL A 118 13.32 5.73 8.01
CA VAL A 118 12.06 6.39 8.37
C VAL A 118 11.68 7.30 7.21
N TYR A 119 10.50 7.05 6.66
CA TYR A 119 9.99 7.64 5.43
C TYR A 119 8.54 8.12 5.61
N HIS A 120 7.93 8.59 4.55
CA HIS A 120 6.49 8.86 4.46
C HIS A 120 5.96 8.42 3.09
N PHE A 121 4.63 8.40 2.92
CA PHE A 121 4.02 8.23 1.62
C PHE A 121 3.79 9.60 0.98
N ASN A 122 4.39 9.84 -0.19
CA ASN A 122 4.31 11.14 -0.86
C ASN A 122 3.49 11.12 -2.17
N LYS A 123 3.06 9.94 -2.64
CA LYS A 123 2.25 9.80 -3.84
C LYS A 123 1.44 8.51 -3.81
N ALA A 124 0.15 8.61 -4.15
CA ALA A 124 -0.73 7.46 -4.36
C ALA A 124 -1.07 7.34 -5.84
N PHE A 125 -0.95 6.15 -6.40
CA PHE A 125 -1.23 5.89 -7.81
C PHE A 125 -1.57 4.42 -8.08
N GLY A 126 -1.99 4.11 -9.30
CA GLY A 126 -2.20 2.72 -9.74
C GLY A 126 -2.88 2.61 -11.08
N ILE A 127 -2.91 1.39 -11.62
CA ILE A 127 -3.56 1.04 -12.87
C ILE A 127 -5.08 1.04 -12.69
N ALA A 128 -5.56 0.52 -11.55
CA ALA A 128 -6.98 0.47 -11.25
C ALA A 128 -7.56 1.86 -10.95
N ALA A 129 -8.88 1.97 -11.02
CA ALA A 129 -9.59 3.17 -10.60
C ALA A 129 -9.37 3.44 -9.11
N ASP A 130 -9.47 4.71 -8.71
CA ASP A 130 -9.33 5.14 -7.32
C ASP A 130 -10.20 4.27 -6.38
N PRO A 131 -9.59 3.59 -5.41
CA PRO A 131 -10.31 2.74 -4.45
C PRO A 131 -11.05 3.55 -3.36
N GLY A 132 -11.10 4.87 -3.46
CA GLY A 132 -11.49 5.80 -2.41
C GLY A 132 -10.27 6.18 -1.54
N CYS A 133 -9.14 6.47 -2.18
CA CYS A 133 -7.88 6.80 -1.50
C CYS A 133 -8.06 8.05 -0.64
N ALA A 134 -7.53 8.02 0.57
CA ALA A 134 -7.66 9.13 1.52
C ALA A 134 -6.71 10.30 1.24
N ILE A 135 -5.71 10.08 0.38
CA ILE A 135 -4.81 11.11 -0.16
C ILE A 135 -5.00 11.20 -1.67
N PRO A 136 -4.55 12.29 -2.35
CA PRO A 136 -4.72 12.44 -3.80
C PRO A 136 -4.18 11.25 -4.60
N TYR A 137 -5.02 10.67 -5.45
CA TYR A 137 -4.72 9.48 -6.24
C TYR A 137 -4.54 9.80 -7.72
N ILE A 138 -3.57 9.17 -8.36
CA ILE A 138 -3.31 9.26 -9.80
C ILE A 138 -3.61 7.91 -10.45
N GLN A 139 -4.67 7.81 -11.23
CA GLN A 139 -4.84 6.66 -12.12
C GLN A 139 -3.89 6.82 -13.31
N VAL A 140 -3.00 5.86 -13.47
CA VAL A 140 -1.96 5.89 -14.52
C VAL A 140 -2.51 5.41 -15.87
N ASP A 141 -1.84 5.79 -16.94
CA ASP A 141 -2.11 5.35 -18.31
C ASP A 141 -0.84 4.86 -19.01
N ASP A 142 -0.96 4.45 -20.28
CA ASP A 142 0.14 3.93 -21.11
C ASP A 142 1.30 4.92 -21.31
N ASN A 143 1.16 6.18 -20.92
CA ASN A 143 2.20 7.20 -21.04
C ASN A 143 2.93 7.43 -19.71
N THR A 144 2.53 6.74 -18.64
CA THR A 144 3.05 6.97 -17.29
C THR A 144 4.21 6.04 -16.98
N TYR A 145 5.35 6.65 -16.64
CA TYR A 145 6.58 5.95 -16.24
C TYR A 145 7.04 6.42 -14.86
N TRP A 146 7.78 5.57 -14.17
CA TRP A 146 8.63 5.98 -13.05
C TRP A 146 10.07 6.05 -13.54
N SER A 147 10.66 7.24 -13.57
CA SER A 147 11.95 7.47 -14.18
C SER A 147 13.10 6.86 -13.37
N GLY A 148 13.86 5.96 -13.98
CA GLY A 148 15.19 5.53 -13.57
C GLY A 148 16.30 6.19 -14.41
N ASP A 149 15.94 7.11 -15.33
CA ASP A 149 16.90 7.85 -16.17
C ASP A 149 17.70 8.86 -15.32
N PRO A 150 19.02 8.67 -15.19
CA PRO A 150 19.84 9.53 -14.34
C PRO A 150 19.94 10.98 -14.82
N ALA A 151 19.53 11.26 -16.05
CA ALA A 151 19.58 12.59 -16.65
C ALA A 151 18.22 13.30 -16.66
N ARG A 152 17.11 12.58 -16.33
CA ARG A 152 15.73 13.09 -16.50
C ARG A 152 14.82 12.66 -15.36
N GLN A 153 14.60 13.57 -14.42
CA GLN A 153 13.63 13.40 -13.32
C GLN A 153 13.75 12.04 -12.60
N TYR A 154 15.00 11.62 -12.34
CA TYR A 154 15.30 10.36 -11.66
C TYR A 154 14.47 10.20 -10.38
N ASN A 155 13.91 8.99 -10.17
CA ASN A 155 13.03 8.63 -9.06
C ASN A 155 11.75 9.47 -8.99
N GLN A 156 11.19 9.86 -10.14
CA GLN A 156 9.92 10.58 -10.21
C GLN A 156 8.98 9.95 -11.23
N MET A 157 7.68 10.12 -11.00
CA MET A 157 6.66 9.78 -11.99
C MET A 157 6.68 10.82 -13.10
N VAL A 158 6.71 10.37 -14.35
CA VAL A 158 6.75 11.21 -15.55
C VAL A 158 5.72 10.74 -16.58
N ASP A 159 5.25 11.67 -17.38
CA ASP A 159 4.48 11.41 -18.60
C ASP A 159 5.42 11.55 -19.80
N ILE A 160 5.56 10.49 -20.62
CA ILE A 160 6.46 10.53 -21.80
C ILE A 160 6.07 11.55 -22.83
N ARG A 161 4.83 12.06 -22.81
CA ARG A 161 4.39 13.18 -23.68
C ARG A 161 5.03 14.51 -23.27
N GLU A 162 5.40 14.64 -21.99
CA GLU A 162 6.09 15.82 -21.43
C GLU A 162 7.61 15.64 -21.38
N VAL A 163 8.09 14.38 -21.33
CA VAL A 163 9.49 14.01 -21.27
C VAL A 163 9.83 13.01 -22.38
N PRO A 164 9.73 13.43 -23.68
CA PRO A 164 9.86 12.51 -24.82
C PRO A 164 11.27 11.91 -24.99
N GLU A 165 12.30 12.49 -24.36
CA GLU A 165 13.66 11.96 -24.37
C GLU A 165 13.97 11.02 -23.21
N LEU A 166 12.97 10.61 -22.42
CA LEU A 166 13.14 9.65 -21.33
C LEU A 166 13.78 8.35 -21.86
N VAL A 167 14.79 7.87 -21.15
CA VAL A 167 15.35 6.53 -21.42
C VAL A 167 14.42 5.50 -20.79
N MET A 168 13.52 4.94 -21.62
CA MET A 168 12.48 4.03 -21.18
C MET A 168 13.06 2.72 -20.63
N ASP A 169 14.16 2.23 -21.19
CA ASP A 169 14.81 0.99 -20.73
C ASP A 169 15.37 1.09 -19.29
N ASP A 170 15.65 2.30 -18.84
CA ASP A 170 16.10 2.58 -17.46
C ASP A 170 14.93 2.92 -16.53
N SER A 171 13.69 2.92 -17.03
CA SER A 171 12.50 3.42 -16.33
C SER A 171 11.43 2.32 -16.20
N GLU A 172 10.61 2.37 -15.18
CA GLU A 172 9.48 1.47 -15.05
C GLU A 172 8.25 2.00 -15.81
N HIS A 173 7.81 1.29 -16.85
CA HIS A 173 6.50 1.50 -17.46
C HIS A 173 5.44 0.95 -16.52
N ILE A 174 4.73 1.82 -15.82
CA ILE A 174 3.89 1.44 -14.66
C ILE A 174 2.84 0.38 -15.05
N VAL A 175 2.21 0.52 -16.23
CA VAL A 175 1.13 -0.38 -16.67
C VAL A 175 1.60 -1.80 -17.00
N ASP A 176 2.91 -2.05 -17.18
CA ASP A 176 3.46 -3.38 -17.44
C ASP A 176 3.44 -4.28 -16.20
N TYR A 177 3.29 -3.69 -15.02
CA TYR A 177 3.20 -4.40 -13.74
C TYR A 177 1.74 -4.69 -13.36
N GLU A 178 0.99 -5.31 -14.27
CA GLU A 178 -0.46 -5.52 -14.24
C GLU A 178 -1.00 -6.00 -12.89
N TYR A 179 -0.28 -6.88 -12.16
CA TYR A 179 -0.74 -7.39 -10.86
C TYR A 179 -0.24 -6.55 -9.69
N GLN A 180 1.02 -6.14 -9.75
CA GLN A 180 1.70 -5.47 -8.64
C GLN A 180 1.22 -4.03 -8.48
N TYR A 181 1.05 -3.31 -9.59
CA TYR A 181 0.78 -1.87 -9.56
C TYR A 181 -0.68 -1.51 -9.79
N GLN A 182 -1.60 -2.46 -9.45
CA GLN A 182 -3.02 -2.11 -9.37
C GLN A 182 -3.25 -0.95 -8.41
N TYR A 183 -2.52 -0.94 -7.28
CA TYR A 183 -2.52 0.11 -6.26
C TYR A 183 -1.13 0.28 -5.69
N CYS A 184 -0.64 1.52 -5.63
CA CYS A 184 0.69 1.86 -5.15
C CYS A 184 0.69 3.09 -4.26
N LEU A 185 1.58 3.07 -3.26
CA LEU A 185 2.00 4.25 -2.50
C LEU A 185 3.52 4.38 -2.62
N ASN A 186 4.01 5.52 -3.11
CA ASN A 186 5.45 5.77 -3.15
C ASN A 186 5.96 6.04 -1.74
N ILE A 187 7.00 5.31 -1.34
CA ILE A 187 7.77 5.53 -0.12
C ILE A 187 8.86 6.56 -0.43
N SER A 188 9.00 7.61 0.38
CA SER A 188 9.86 8.78 0.13
C SER A 188 11.37 8.51 0.17
N PHE A 189 11.79 7.27 -0.10
CA PHE A 189 13.20 6.95 -0.25
C PHE A 189 13.80 7.69 -1.43
N ASN A 190 15.00 8.28 -1.25
CA ASN A 190 15.70 9.05 -2.28
C ASN A 190 14.79 10.10 -2.97
N GLU A 191 13.99 10.81 -2.20
CA GLU A 191 13.00 11.77 -2.71
C GLU A 191 13.64 12.91 -3.51
N GLU A 192 14.88 13.28 -3.15
CA GLU A 192 15.69 14.26 -3.91
C GLU A 192 16.12 13.78 -5.30
N GLY A 193 15.93 12.48 -5.62
CA GLY A 193 16.23 11.92 -6.92
C GLY A 193 17.72 11.84 -7.25
N THR A 194 18.57 11.52 -6.27
CA THR A 194 20.01 11.33 -6.50
C THR A 194 20.25 10.08 -7.37
N PRO A 195 20.78 10.24 -8.62
CA PRO A 195 20.98 9.13 -9.52
C PRO A 195 21.90 8.02 -8.98
N GLY A 196 21.51 6.76 -9.25
CA GLY A 196 22.27 5.59 -8.82
C GLY A 196 22.07 5.19 -7.36
N ARG A 197 21.39 6.02 -6.55
CA ARG A 197 21.09 5.71 -5.17
C ARG A 197 19.92 4.73 -5.03
N GLY A 198 19.12 4.59 -6.08
CA GLY A 198 17.95 3.75 -6.18
C GLY A 198 16.68 4.55 -6.41
N SER A 199 15.73 3.91 -7.09
CA SER A 199 14.46 4.49 -7.48
C SER A 199 13.30 3.52 -7.24
N ALA A 200 12.06 3.97 -7.39
CA ALA A 200 10.86 3.13 -7.41
C ALA A 200 10.68 2.24 -6.18
N ILE A 201 10.83 2.78 -4.98
CA ILE A 201 10.53 2.06 -3.73
C ILE A 201 9.07 2.33 -3.34
N PHE A 202 8.20 1.36 -3.63
CA PHE A 202 6.76 1.47 -3.40
C PHE A 202 6.25 0.49 -2.37
N LEU A 203 5.12 0.80 -1.75
CA LEU A 203 4.18 -0.19 -1.23
C LEU A 203 3.20 -0.53 -2.34
N HIS A 204 3.04 -1.82 -2.69
CA HIS A 204 2.20 -2.28 -3.79
C HIS A 204 1.53 -3.64 -3.52
N CYS A 205 0.73 -4.13 -4.47
CA CYS A 205 0.03 -5.40 -4.35
C CYS A 205 0.97 -6.60 -4.57
N PHE A 206 0.62 -7.76 -4.02
CA PHE A 206 1.32 -9.01 -4.36
C PHE A 206 1.25 -9.30 -5.86
N GLY A 207 2.37 -9.74 -6.43
CA GLY A 207 2.38 -10.41 -7.72
C GLY A 207 2.12 -11.91 -7.59
N PRO A 208 1.67 -12.60 -8.65
CA PRO A 208 1.22 -13.99 -8.57
C PRO A 208 2.35 -15.02 -8.43
N LEU A 209 3.61 -14.68 -8.68
CA LEU A 209 4.66 -15.68 -8.95
C LEU A 209 5.89 -15.57 -8.05
N LYS A 210 6.08 -14.49 -7.31
CA LYS A 210 7.36 -14.25 -6.60
C LYS A 210 7.11 -13.85 -5.14
N PRO A 211 7.69 -14.56 -4.16
CA PRO A 211 7.62 -14.22 -2.74
C PRO A 211 8.69 -13.18 -2.36
N TYR A 212 8.92 -12.19 -3.22
CA TYR A 212 9.87 -11.09 -3.06
C TYR A 212 9.57 -9.95 -4.04
N THR A 213 10.23 -8.81 -3.83
CA THR A 213 10.16 -7.63 -4.71
C THR A 213 11.54 -7.27 -5.28
N GLY A 214 11.61 -6.25 -6.12
CA GLY A 214 12.87 -5.64 -6.56
C GLY A 214 13.51 -4.68 -5.55
N GLY A 215 12.85 -4.43 -4.41
CA GLY A 215 13.23 -3.45 -3.38
C GLY A 215 12.01 -2.83 -2.72
N CYS A 216 10.85 -2.90 -3.36
CA CYS A 216 9.57 -2.45 -2.84
C CYS A 216 9.10 -3.26 -1.61
N VAL A 217 7.98 -2.84 -1.04
CA VAL A 217 7.20 -3.58 -0.05
C VAL A 217 5.90 -4.06 -0.71
N ALA A 218 5.54 -5.33 -0.54
CA ALA A 218 4.31 -5.87 -1.13
C ALA A 218 3.40 -6.49 -0.08
N ILE A 219 2.08 -6.26 -0.24
CA ILE A 219 1.00 -6.80 0.60
C ILE A 219 -0.16 -7.30 -0.26
N PRO A 220 -1.11 -8.11 0.28
CA PRO A 220 -2.30 -8.51 -0.46
C PRO A 220 -3.12 -7.32 -0.97
N GLU A 221 -3.68 -7.42 -2.19
CA GLU A 221 -4.41 -6.33 -2.85
C GLU A 221 -5.59 -5.79 -2.02
N ASN A 222 -6.37 -6.67 -1.40
CA ASN A 222 -7.48 -6.25 -0.54
C ASN A 222 -7.03 -5.40 0.66
N LEU A 223 -5.86 -5.69 1.22
CA LEU A 223 -5.26 -4.92 2.31
C LEU A 223 -4.60 -3.64 1.77
N MET A 224 -4.04 -3.67 0.56
CA MET A 224 -3.54 -2.47 -0.10
C MET A 224 -4.64 -1.42 -0.29
N LYS A 225 -5.83 -1.84 -0.75
CA LYS A 225 -7.02 -0.97 -0.83
C LYS A 225 -7.37 -0.37 0.53
N GLN A 226 -7.37 -1.19 1.59
CA GLN A 226 -7.65 -0.73 2.95
C GLN A 226 -6.61 0.29 3.43
N VAL A 227 -5.32 0.06 3.17
CA VAL A 227 -4.26 1.03 3.47
C VAL A 227 -4.52 2.35 2.76
N MET A 228 -4.81 2.32 1.44
CA MET A 228 -5.07 3.55 0.67
C MET A 228 -6.30 4.32 1.17
N GLN A 229 -7.36 3.63 1.61
CA GLN A 229 -8.57 4.25 2.16
C GLN A 229 -8.37 4.86 3.55
N THR A 230 -7.29 4.51 4.26
CA THR A 230 -7.05 4.92 5.65
C THR A 230 -5.77 5.73 5.84
N VAL A 231 -4.85 5.71 4.87
CA VAL A 231 -3.56 6.42 4.97
C VAL A 231 -3.78 7.93 5.07
N ARG A 232 -2.95 8.59 5.89
CA ARG A 232 -2.96 10.05 6.05
C ARG A 232 -1.67 10.64 5.51
N GLU A 233 -1.68 11.93 5.21
CA GLU A 233 -0.49 12.67 4.77
C GLU A 233 0.63 12.69 5.82
N ASP A 234 0.28 12.57 7.11
CA ASP A 234 1.21 12.50 8.23
C ASP A 234 1.66 11.07 8.60
N CYS A 235 1.31 10.06 7.78
CA CYS A 235 1.69 8.69 8.02
C CYS A 235 3.20 8.50 7.89
N VAL A 236 3.85 8.14 8.99
CA VAL A 236 5.28 7.82 9.00
C VAL A 236 5.47 6.33 8.68
N VAL A 237 6.36 6.04 7.73
CA VAL A 237 6.76 4.69 7.32
C VAL A 237 8.07 4.33 8.00
N VAL A 238 8.07 3.25 8.79
CA VAL A 238 9.26 2.75 9.48
C VAL A 238 9.63 1.39 8.92
N ILE A 239 10.83 1.26 8.40
CA ILE A 239 11.36 0.01 7.82
C ILE A 239 12.62 -0.39 8.56
N ASP A 240 12.63 -1.56 9.18
CA ASP A 240 13.83 -2.18 9.78
C ASP A 240 13.55 -3.67 10.04
N THR A 241 14.52 -4.39 10.57
CA THR A 241 14.28 -5.75 11.07
C THR A 241 13.41 -5.73 12.33
N LEU A 242 12.59 -6.74 12.51
CA LEU A 242 11.77 -6.89 13.72
C LEU A 242 12.61 -6.80 15.00
N GLU A 243 13.80 -7.39 14.99
CA GLU A 243 14.74 -7.36 16.11
C GLU A 243 15.20 -5.94 16.45
N ASN A 244 15.64 -5.15 15.43
CA ASN A 244 16.07 -3.76 15.63
C ASN A 244 14.94 -2.86 16.12
N LEU A 245 13.70 -3.14 15.68
CA LEU A 245 12.50 -2.43 16.13
C LEU A 245 12.10 -2.81 17.58
N GLY A 246 12.79 -3.80 18.18
CA GLY A 246 12.51 -4.28 19.54
C GLY A 246 11.35 -5.28 19.62
N GLY A 247 10.93 -5.81 18.49
CA GLY A 247 9.92 -6.87 18.42
C GLY A 247 10.55 -8.27 18.56
N SER A 248 9.72 -9.26 18.84
CA SER A 248 10.09 -10.68 18.87
C SER A 248 8.92 -11.52 18.36
N PHE A 249 9.21 -12.73 17.90
CA PHE A 249 8.22 -13.75 17.54
C PHE A 249 7.66 -14.43 18.78
#